data_c4f316d26ed2788261af6ac59a5b7c1c
#
_entry.id   c4f316d26ed2788261af6ac59a5b7c1c
#
_cell.length_a   1.000
_cell.length_b   1.000
_cell.length_c   1.000
_cell.angle_alpha   90.00
_cell.angle_beta   90.00
_cell.angle_gamma   90.00
#
_symmetry.space_group_name_H-M   'P 1'
#
loop_
_entity.id
_entity.type
_entity.pdbx_description
1 polymer ?
#
loop_
_entity_poly.entity_id
_entity_poly.type
_entity_poly.pdbx_seq_one_letter_code
_entity_poly.pdbx_strand_id
1 'polypeptide(L)'
;MNFSPLWLQSISMTPKRKLQGLVAATITPMTPDGQINLSVIHQYVDYLVNEQNVKNVFVNGTTGEGLSLSIQERKQLAEEWVCQGQNKLDHVIIHVGALSLPESQELARHAAAIGASGIAAIAPSFFKPTNKDELIAFLQKIASEAPAVPFYYYHIPSLTGVKIRVEELLDGIKERIPTFQGVKFSDTDLLDLAQCINKNEREQFAFLYGVDEQLLSALAVGASGAVGSFSLGNFSTLSSN
;
A
#
# COMPACT_ATOMS: atom_id res chain seq x y z
N MET A 1 25.40 -12.41 -33.78
CA MET A 1 24.60 -13.37 -33.00
C MET A 1 23.90 -12.59 -31.91
N ASN A 2 22.60 -12.28 -32.08
CA ASN A 2 21.81 -11.53 -31.09
C ASN A 2 21.30 -12.51 -30.05
N PHE A 3 21.82 -12.42 -28.84
CA PHE A 3 21.26 -13.08 -27.67
C PHE A 3 20.13 -12.23 -27.11
N SER A 4 18.88 -12.59 -27.40
CA SER A 4 17.72 -12.08 -26.65
C SER A 4 17.71 -12.76 -25.28
N PRO A 5 17.54 -12.02 -24.18
CA PRO A 5 17.48 -12.63 -22.84
C PRO A 5 16.18 -13.42 -22.68
N LEU A 6 16.29 -14.69 -22.27
CA LEU A 6 15.21 -15.69 -22.12
C LEU A 6 14.20 -15.40 -20.97
N TRP A 7 14.24 -14.23 -20.34
CA TRP A 7 13.32 -13.90 -19.22
C TRP A 7 12.18 -12.95 -19.60
N LEU A 8 11.98 -12.67 -20.88
CA LEU A 8 10.78 -12.02 -21.42
C LEU A 8 9.68 -13.02 -21.76
N GLN A 9 9.48 -14.07 -20.94
CA GLN A 9 8.24 -14.84 -21.02
C GLN A 9 7.10 -14.01 -20.48
N SER A 10 6.08 -13.80 -21.32
CA SER A 10 4.84 -13.10 -21.01
C SER A 10 4.30 -13.50 -19.65
N ILE A 11 4.38 -12.59 -18.69
CA ILE A 11 3.63 -12.71 -17.44
C ILE A 11 2.16 -12.58 -17.88
N SER A 12 1.46 -13.70 -17.93
CA SER A 12 0.01 -13.74 -18.11
C SER A 12 -0.61 -12.97 -16.95
N MET A 13 -1.10 -11.78 -17.22
CA MET A 13 -1.86 -10.96 -16.28
C MET A 13 -3.22 -11.62 -16.08
N THR A 14 -3.28 -12.66 -15.26
CA THR A 14 -4.57 -13.05 -14.67
C THR A 14 -5.13 -11.82 -13.95
N PRO A 15 -6.43 -11.47 -14.14
CA PRO A 15 -7.02 -10.36 -13.44
C PRO A 15 -6.85 -10.60 -11.94
N LYS A 16 -6.04 -9.77 -11.29
CA LYS A 16 -5.80 -9.87 -9.85
C LYS A 16 -7.15 -9.67 -9.16
N ARG A 17 -7.49 -10.57 -8.24
CA ARG A 17 -8.70 -10.43 -7.42
C ARG A 17 -8.69 -9.05 -6.77
N LYS A 18 -9.89 -8.44 -6.65
CA LYS A 18 -10.06 -7.20 -5.89
C LYS A 18 -9.43 -7.38 -4.50
N LEU A 19 -8.64 -6.40 -4.06
CA LEU A 19 -8.04 -6.43 -2.73
C LEU A 19 -9.12 -6.37 -1.66
N GLN A 20 -9.17 -7.39 -0.81
CA GLN A 20 -10.15 -7.52 0.26
C GLN A 20 -9.61 -8.36 1.41
N GLY A 21 -10.30 -8.32 2.54
CA GLY A 21 -9.91 -9.07 3.74
C GLY A 21 -8.75 -8.39 4.49
N LEU A 22 -7.92 -9.20 5.11
CA LEU A 22 -6.82 -8.70 5.95
C LEU A 22 -5.57 -8.42 5.13
N VAL A 23 -4.97 -7.27 5.37
CA VAL A 23 -3.68 -6.84 4.81
C VAL A 23 -2.76 -6.50 5.98
N ALA A 24 -1.61 -7.16 6.09
CA ALA A 24 -0.63 -6.85 7.12
C ALA A 24 0.12 -5.56 6.78
N ALA A 25 0.04 -4.56 7.65
CA ALA A 25 0.94 -3.41 7.62
C ALA A 25 2.29 -3.85 8.21
N THR A 26 3.25 -4.17 7.36
CA THR A 26 4.50 -4.78 7.79
C THR A 26 5.42 -3.82 8.53
N ILE A 27 6.11 -4.32 9.55
CA ILE A 27 7.27 -3.62 10.13
C ILE A 27 8.47 -3.72 9.18
N THR A 28 9.46 -2.86 9.39
CA THR A 28 10.79 -2.99 8.80
C THR A 28 11.71 -3.63 9.83
N PRO A 29 12.12 -4.89 9.63
CA PRO A 29 13.08 -5.52 10.53
C PRO A 29 14.42 -4.79 10.50
N MET A 30 14.99 -4.56 11.67
CA MET A 30 16.26 -3.87 11.85
C MET A 30 17.27 -4.76 12.59
N THR A 31 18.54 -4.56 12.31
CA THR A 31 19.64 -5.09 13.11
C THR A 31 19.86 -4.21 14.35
N PRO A 32 20.57 -4.70 15.38
CA PRO A 32 20.86 -3.90 16.59
C PRO A 32 21.61 -2.59 16.34
N ASP A 33 22.34 -2.48 15.23
CA ASP A 33 23.05 -1.28 14.78
C ASP A 33 22.22 -0.37 13.86
N GLY A 34 20.92 -0.68 13.71
CA GLY A 34 19.98 0.19 13.00
C GLY A 34 19.98 0.07 11.48
N GLN A 35 20.54 -1.01 10.92
CA GLN A 35 20.42 -1.31 9.49
C GLN A 35 19.20 -2.15 9.21
N ILE A 36 18.62 -2.04 7.98
CA ILE A 36 17.53 -2.92 7.58
C ILE A 36 17.99 -4.38 7.54
N ASN A 37 17.17 -5.29 8.08
CA ASN A 37 17.46 -6.72 8.09
C ASN A 37 16.59 -7.48 7.09
N LEU A 38 17.07 -7.61 5.86
CA LEU A 38 16.35 -8.31 4.79
C LEU A 38 16.30 -9.82 5.01
N SER A 39 17.26 -10.38 5.76
CA SER A 39 17.42 -11.83 5.90
C SER A 39 16.25 -12.53 6.59
N VAL A 40 15.42 -11.78 7.35
CA VAL A 40 14.27 -12.33 8.08
C VAL A 40 12.94 -12.19 7.31
N ILE A 41 12.93 -11.53 6.14
CA ILE A 41 11.69 -11.28 5.39
C ILE A 41 11.03 -12.61 4.96
N HIS A 42 11.81 -13.61 4.55
CA HIS A 42 11.26 -14.91 4.17
C HIS A 42 10.50 -15.59 5.32
N GLN A 43 11.06 -15.55 6.55
CA GLN A 43 10.40 -16.08 7.75
C GLN A 43 9.15 -15.27 8.09
N TYR A 44 9.20 -13.96 7.87
CA TYR A 44 8.05 -13.10 8.09
C TYR A 44 6.91 -13.40 7.11
N VAL A 45 7.20 -13.64 5.84
CA VAL A 45 6.21 -14.09 4.85
C VAL A 45 5.60 -15.43 5.28
N ASP A 46 6.43 -16.41 5.69
CA ASP A 46 5.97 -17.73 6.13
C ASP A 46 5.10 -17.64 7.38
N TYR A 47 5.47 -16.81 8.35
CA TYR A 47 4.64 -16.52 9.53
C TYR A 47 3.27 -15.95 9.16
N LEU A 48 3.22 -14.91 8.30
CA LEU A 48 1.96 -14.31 7.88
C LEU A 48 1.04 -15.32 7.18
N VAL A 49 1.60 -16.13 6.29
CA VAL A 49 0.81 -17.07 5.48
C VAL A 49 0.38 -18.28 6.30
N ASN A 50 1.30 -18.92 7.03
CA ASN A 50 1.06 -20.20 7.64
C ASN A 50 0.42 -20.09 9.03
N GLU A 51 0.76 -19.04 9.80
CA GLU A 51 0.29 -18.90 11.18
C GLU A 51 -0.84 -17.87 11.31
N GLN A 52 -0.78 -16.77 10.53
CA GLN A 52 -1.80 -15.73 10.59
C GLN A 52 -2.88 -15.87 9.51
N ASN A 53 -2.68 -16.73 8.50
CA ASN A 53 -3.54 -16.86 7.32
C ASN A 53 -3.75 -15.50 6.58
N VAL A 54 -2.74 -14.65 6.56
CA VAL A 54 -2.74 -13.35 5.89
C VAL A 54 -1.85 -13.43 4.64
N LYS A 55 -2.45 -13.16 3.47
CA LYS A 55 -1.78 -13.27 2.18
C LYS A 55 -1.63 -11.93 1.45
N ASN A 56 -1.95 -10.83 2.12
CA ASN A 56 -1.80 -9.49 1.56
C ASN A 56 -0.92 -8.67 2.49
N VAL A 57 0.02 -7.90 1.93
CA VAL A 57 0.92 -7.04 2.71
C VAL A 57 0.96 -5.62 2.18
N PHE A 58 1.17 -4.68 3.09
CA PHE A 58 1.37 -3.26 2.81
C PHE A 58 2.75 -2.86 3.36
N VAL A 59 3.72 -2.70 2.46
CA VAL A 59 5.13 -2.51 2.74
C VAL A 59 5.52 -1.04 2.72
N ASN A 60 6.49 -0.63 3.54
CA ASN A 60 6.99 0.76 3.64
C ASN A 60 5.93 1.80 4.05
N GLY A 61 4.84 1.35 4.71
CA GLY A 61 3.85 2.27 5.29
C GLY A 61 4.32 2.87 6.62
N THR A 62 3.39 3.44 7.39
CA THR A 62 3.67 4.03 8.70
C THR A 62 4.21 3.00 9.70
N THR A 63 3.60 1.81 9.76
CA THR A 63 4.06 0.71 10.62
C THR A 63 5.49 0.26 10.27
N GLY A 64 5.85 0.30 8.99
CA GLY A 64 7.20 0.00 8.51
C GLY A 64 8.15 1.18 8.51
N GLU A 65 7.76 2.32 9.12
CA GLU A 65 8.57 3.53 9.24
C GLU A 65 9.14 4.04 7.90
N GLY A 66 8.41 3.77 6.80
CA GLY A 66 8.92 3.98 5.44
C GLY A 66 9.36 5.40 5.12
N LEU A 67 8.79 6.43 5.77
CA LEU A 67 9.22 7.82 5.58
C LEU A 67 10.50 8.18 6.35
N SER A 68 10.97 7.32 7.25
CA SER A 68 12.24 7.45 7.97
C SER A 68 13.39 6.71 7.27
N LEU A 69 13.07 5.89 6.26
CA LEU A 69 14.02 5.13 5.48
C LEU A 69 14.51 5.93 4.26
N SER A 70 15.74 5.71 3.85
CA SER A 70 16.25 6.20 2.58
C SER A 70 15.52 5.56 1.39
N ILE A 71 15.57 6.20 0.22
CA ILE A 71 15.03 5.63 -1.02
C ILE A 71 15.61 4.25 -1.32
N GLN A 72 16.91 4.08 -1.08
CA GLN A 72 17.60 2.82 -1.33
C GLN A 72 17.10 1.70 -0.42
N GLU A 73 16.94 1.96 0.88
CA GLU A 73 16.39 0.98 1.83
C GLU A 73 14.95 0.61 1.47
N ARG A 74 14.11 1.59 1.11
CA ARG A 74 12.74 1.35 0.65
C ARG A 74 12.69 0.47 -0.59
N LYS A 75 13.61 0.66 -1.55
CA LYS A 75 13.72 -0.18 -2.74
C LYS A 75 14.13 -1.62 -2.39
N GLN A 76 15.16 -1.78 -1.58
CA GLN A 76 15.64 -3.11 -1.15
C GLN A 76 14.55 -3.88 -0.41
N LEU A 77 13.81 -3.24 0.51
CA LEU A 77 12.67 -3.85 1.18
C LEU A 77 11.58 -4.26 0.19
N ALA A 78 11.23 -3.39 -0.75
CA ALA A 78 10.22 -3.69 -1.76
C ALA A 78 10.63 -4.89 -2.63
N GLU A 79 11.87 -4.94 -3.08
CA GLU A 79 12.45 -6.06 -3.85
C GLU A 79 12.34 -7.36 -3.08
N GLU A 80 12.77 -7.36 -1.81
CA GLU A 80 12.77 -8.57 -0.99
C GLU A 80 11.34 -9.05 -0.70
N TRP A 81 10.41 -8.16 -0.34
CA TRP A 81 9.01 -8.53 -0.14
C TRP A 81 8.35 -9.10 -1.39
N VAL A 82 8.61 -8.53 -2.57
CA VAL A 82 8.08 -9.05 -3.84
C VAL A 82 8.71 -10.40 -4.16
N CYS A 83 10.02 -10.56 -3.97
CA CYS A 83 10.74 -11.81 -4.20
C CYS A 83 10.22 -12.94 -3.30
N GLN A 84 10.18 -12.72 -1.98
CA GLN A 84 9.78 -13.75 -1.00
C GLN A 84 8.28 -14.02 -1.01
N GLY A 85 7.47 -13.04 -1.46
CA GLY A 85 6.02 -13.17 -1.60
C GLY A 85 5.58 -13.94 -2.84
N GLN A 86 6.49 -14.26 -3.78
CA GLN A 86 6.12 -14.99 -5.00
C GLN A 86 5.47 -16.34 -4.66
N ASN A 87 4.31 -16.61 -5.26
CA ASN A 87 3.51 -17.82 -5.06
C ASN A 87 3.01 -18.09 -3.61
N LYS A 88 3.28 -17.16 -2.67
CA LYS A 88 2.83 -17.26 -1.28
C LYS A 88 1.82 -16.17 -0.94
N LEU A 89 2.05 -14.93 -1.41
CA LEU A 89 1.18 -13.78 -1.17
C LEU A 89 0.32 -13.49 -2.39
N ASP A 90 -0.94 -13.12 -2.14
CA ASP A 90 -1.88 -12.72 -3.19
C ASP A 90 -1.59 -11.27 -3.64
N HIS A 91 -1.25 -10.38 -2.69
CA HIS A 91 -0.91 -8.98 -2.98
C HIS A 91 0.28 -8.49 -2.15
N VAL A 92 1.23 -7.86 -2.84
CA VAL A 92 2.32 -7.07 -2.23
C VAL A 92 2.13 -5.63 -2.69
N ILE A 93 1.64 -4.77 -1.79
CA ILE A 93 1.38 -3.35 -2.07
C ILE A 93 2.53 -2.53 -1.48
N ILE A 94 3.18 -1.74 -2.32
CA ILE A 94 4.31 -0.92 -1.91
C ILE A 94 3.85 0.52 -1.70
N HIS A 95 4.06 1.05 -0.52
CA HIS A 95 3.88 2.47 -0.27
C HIS A 95 5.05 3.25 -0.89
N VAL A 96 4.72 4.10 -1.86
CA VAL A 96 5.69 4.88 -2.65
C VAL A 96 5.64 6.37 -2.31
N GLY A 97 4.72 6.79 -1.44
CA GLY A 97 4.58 8.19 -1.05
C GLY A 97 5.83 8.71 -0.32
N ALA A 98 6.21 9.95 -0.62
CA ALA A 98 7.27 10.71 0.01
C ALA A 98 6.87 12.19 0.05
N LEU A 99 7.62 13.03 0.77
CA LEU A 99 7.41 14.48 0.73
C LEU A 99 7.76 15.06 -0.64
N SER A 100 8.79 14.52 -1.27
CA SER A 100 9.24 14.90 -2.60
C SER A 100 8.47 14.12 -3.68
N LEU A 101 7.86 14.85 -4.62
CA LEU A 101 7.19 14.23 -5.77
C LEU A 101 8.16 13.40 -6.63
N PRO A 102 9.38 13.87 -6.99
CA PRO A 102 10.34 13.07 -7.73
C PRO A 102 10.72 11.74 -7.04
N GLU A 103 10.86 11.73 -5.71
CA GLU A 103 11.12 10.50 -4.95
C GLU A 103 9.94 9.53 -5.04
N SER A 104 8.71 10.02 -4.87
CA SER A 104 7.50 9.19 -5.03
C SER A 104 7.40 8.59 -6.43
N GLN A 105 7.74 9.37 -7.46
CA GLN A 105 7.76 8.92 -8.84
C GLN A 105 8.84 7.86 -9.09
N GLU A 106 10.04 8.05 -8.53
CA GLU A 106 11.13 7.08 -8.61
C GLU A 106 10.74 5.74 -7.95
N LEU A 107 10.16 5.80 -6.76
CA LEU A 107 9.68 4.62 -6.04
C LEU A 107 8.53 3.91 -6.79
N ALA A 108 7.63 4.67 -7.43
CA ALA A 108 6.54 4.11 -8.23
C ALA A 108 7.08 3.35 -9.47
N ARG A 109 8.02 3.93 -10.22
CA ARG A 109 8.71 3.26 -11.34
C ARG A 109 9.39 1.98 -10.89
N HIS A 110 10.11 2.06 -9.78
CA HIS A 110 10.79 0.91 -9.21
C HIS A 110 9.81 -0.21 -8.81
N ALA A 111 8.73 0.12 -8.09
CA ALA A 111 7.72 -0.85 -7.68
C ALA A 111 7.06 -1.54 -8.89
N ALA A 112 6.81 -0.80 -9.98
CA ALA A 112 6.33 -1.36 -11.23
C ALA A 112 7.35 -2.33 -11.86
N ALA A 113 8.62 -1.95 -11.89
CA ALA A 113 9.70 -2.75 -12.49
C ALA A 113 9.93 -4.08 -11.78
N ILE A 114 9.80 -4.12 -10.46
CA ILE A 114 9.95 -5.36 -9.65
C ILE A 114 8.69 -6.23 -9.61
N GLY A 115 7.57 -5.79 -10.22
CA GLY A 115 6.34 -6.56 -10.27
C GLY A 115 5.45 -6.48 -9.03
N ALA A 116 5.47 -5.38 -8.29
CA ALA A 116 4.55 -5.15 -7.18
C ALA A 116 3.08 -5.31 -7.61
N SER A 117 2.24 -5.84 -6.72
CA SER A 117 0.82 -6.07 -7.02
C SER A 117 -0.01 -4.79 -7.00
N GLY A 118 0.48 -3.76 -6.35
CA GLY A 118 -0.11 -2.44 -6.25
C GLY A 118 0.87 -1.44 -5.66
N ILE A 119 0.59 -0.18 -5.86
CA ILE A 119 1.29 0.93 -5.19
C ILE A 119 0.31 1.78 -4.43
N ALA A 120 0.78 2.39 -3.35
CA ALA A 120 -0.01 3.34 -2.57
C ALA A 120 0.77 4.62 -2.32
N ALA A 121 0.08 5.75 -2.28
CA ALA A 121 0.68 7.03 -1.94
C ALA A 121 -0.12 7.79 -0.89
N ILE A 122 0.59 8.41 0.04
CA ILE A 122 0.07 9.32 1.06
C ILE A 122 -0.01 10.74 0.50
N ALA A 123 -0.89 11.57 1.05
CA ALA A 123 -0.89 13.00 0.72
C ALA A 123 0.39 13.70 1.21
N PRO A 124 0.90 14.72 0.49
CA PRO A 124 2.07 15.46 0.94
C PRO A 124 1.75 16.25 2.20
N SER A 125 2.56 16.06 3.26
CA SER A 125 2.27 16.57 4.61
C SER A 125 2.85 17.94 4.92
N PHE A 126 3.81 18.43 4.14
CA PHE A 126 4.44 19.73 4.35
C PHE A 126 3.77 20.82 3.50
N PHE A 127 3.86 20.75 2.17
CA PHE A 127 3.09 21.59 1.25
C PHE A 127 1.77 20.88 0.93
N LYS A 128 0.78 21.15 1.78
CA LYS A 128 -0.49 20.42 1.75
C LYS A 128 -1.41 20.88 0.63
N PRO A 129 -2.07 19.97 -0.09
CA PRO A 129 -3.16 20.34 -0.98
C PRO A 129 -4.30 20.95 -0.18
N THR A 130 -4.97 21.94 -0.72
CA THR A 130 -6.07 22.67 -0.09
C THR A 130 -7.43 22.17 -0.54
N ASN A 131 -7.48 21.45 -1.66
CA ASN A 131 -8.68 20.89 -2.25
C ASN A 131 -8.41 19.55 -2.94
N LYS A 132 -9.48 18.86 -3.32
CA LYS A 132 -9.40 17.54 -3.95
C LYS A 132 -8.64 17.55 -5.27
N ASP A 133 -8.76 18.61 -6.08
CA ASP A 133 -8.13 18.66 -7.41
C ASP A 133 -6.62 18.75 -7.33
N GLU A 134 -6.09 19.50 -6.36
CA GLU A 134 -4.67 19.56 -6.07
C GLU A 134 -4.15 18.20 -5.57
N LEU A 135 -4.91 17.53 -4.69
CA LEU A 135 -4.55 16.20 -4.22
C LEU A 135 -4.56 15.18 -5.36
N ILE A 136 -5.62 15.15 -6.17
CA ILE A 136 -5.69 14.26 -7.34
C ILE A 136 -4.54 14.55 -8.31
N ALA A 137 -4.21 15.81 -8.57
CA ALA A 137 -3.10 16.17 -9.45
C ALA A 137 -1.76 15.66 -8.94
N PHE A 138 -1.52 15.71 -7.63
CA PHE A 138 -0.32 15.14 -7.01
C PHE A 138 -0.28 13.61 -7.16
N LEU A 139 -1.37 12.92 -6.79
CA LEU A 139 -1.48 11.46 -6.87
C LEU A 139 -1.38 10.97 -8.32
N GLN A 140 -1.96 11.70 -9.27
CA GLN A 140 -1.89 11.38 -10.70
C GLN A 140 -0.46 11.34 -11.22
N LYS A 141 0.38 12.31 -10.82
CA LYS A 141 1.79 12.36 -11.22
C LYS A 141 2.59 11.16 -10.70
N ILE A 142 2.20 10.59 -9.57
CA ILE A 142 2.82 9.37 -9.02
C ILE A 142 2.30 8.14 -9.78
N ALA A 143 0.99 8.02 -9.93
CA ALA A 143 0.36 6.88 -10.58
C ALA A 143 0.77 6.74 -12.05
N SER A 144 1.02 7.86 -12.75
CA SER A 144 1.46 7.86 -14.16
C SER A 144 2.82 7.21 -14.39
N GLU A 145 3.64 7.08 -13.35
CA GLU A 145 4.94 6.38 -13.44
C GLU A 145 4.82 4.84 -13.35
N ALA A 146 3.63 4.36 -13.01
CA ALA A 146 3.30 2.94 -12.94
C ALA A 146 1.95 2.65 -13.61
N PRO A 147 1.78 2.91 -14.92
CA PRO A 147 0.48 2.98 -15.59
C PRO A 147 -0.25 1.64 -15.72
N ALA A 148 0.40 0.52 -15.40
CA ALA A 148 -0.20 -0.81 -15.40
C ALA A 148 -0.40 -1.37 -13.98
N VAL A 149 0.01 -0.64 -12.93
CA VAL A 149 -0.03 -1.11 -11.55
C VAL A 149 -1.24 -0.51 -10.83
N PRO A 150 -2.07 -1.31 -10.13
CA PRO A 150 -3.13 -0.82 -9.26
C PRO A 150 -2.65 0.26 -8.30
N PHE A 151 -3.36 1.38 -8.25
CA PHE A 151 -3.04 2.53 -7.41
C PHE A 151 -4.04 2.67 -6.27
N TYR A 152 -3.53 2.91 -5.05
CA TYR A 152 -4.32 3.14 -3.84
C TYR A 152 -3.95 4.48 -3.22
N TYR A 153 -4.95 5.21 -2.72
CA TYR A 153 -4.70 6.38 -1.89
C TYR A 153 -4.59 5.96 -0.42
N TYR A 154 -3.54 6.41 0.27
CA TYR A 154 -3.38 6.23 1.70
C TYR A 154 -3.86 7.49 2.44
N HIS A 155 -5.08 7.43 2.97
CA HIS A 155 -5.70 8.50 3.74
C HIS A 155 -5.37 8.36 5.21
N ILE A 156 -4.61 9.31 5.77
CA ILE A 156 -4.23 9.36 7.19
C ILE A 156 -4.09 10.82 7.65
N PRO A 157 -5.21 11.54 7.83
CA PRO A 157 -5.22 12.97 8.12
C PRO A 157 -4.59 13.33 9.47
N SER A 158 -4.59 12.40 10.43
CA SER A 158 -3.94 12.60 11.74
C SER A 158 -2.43 12.83 11.63
N LEU A 159 -1.76 12.25 10.63
CA LEU A 159 -0.32 12.41 10.40
C LEU A 159 -0.02 13.44 9.30
N THR A 160 -0.81 13.47 8.24
CA THR A 160 -0.56 14.38 7.11
C THR A 160 -1.08 15.79 7.37
N GLY A 161 -2.10 15.93 8.21
CA GLY A 161 -2.85 17.18 8.39
C GLY A 161 -3.66 17.58 7.15
N VAL A 162 -3.81 16.69 6.15
CA VAL A 162 -4.65 16.89 4.96
C VAL A 162 -6.04 16.35 5.25
N LYS A 163 -7.01 17.25 5.41
CA LYS A 163 -8.37 16.94 5.86
C LYS A 163 -9.40 16.93 4.70
N ILE A 164 -8.93 16.71 3.49
CA ILE A 164 -9.81 16.53 2.32
C ILE A 164 -10.55 15.21 2.49
N ARG A 165 -11.86 15.24 2.45
CA ARG A 165 -12.69 14.04 2.63
C ARG A 165 -12.48 13.09 1.44
N VAL A 166 -12.42 11.80 1.75
CA VAL A 166 -12.24 10.78 0.72
C VAL A 166 -13.45 10.71 -0.20
N GLU A 167 -14.64 10.93 0.35
CA GLU A 167 -15.89 10.99 -0.41
C GLU A 167 -15.84 12.03 -1.54
N GLU A 168 -15.27 13.21 -1.27
CA GLU A 168 -15.08 14.25 -2.29
C GLU A 168 -14.03 13.83 -3.33
N LEU A 169 -12.97 13.13 -2.89
CA LEU A 169 -11.90 12.66 -3.76
C LEU A 169 -12.40 11.66 -4.81
N LEU A 170 -13.41 10.84 -4.47
CA LEU A 170 -13.96 9.86 -5.42
C LEU A 170 -14.58 10.52 -6.65
N ASP A 171 -15.00 11.79 -6.56
CA ASP A 171 -15.52 12.54 -7.71
C ASP A 171 -14.37 12.95 -8.63
N GLY A 172 -14.18 12.19 -9.70
CA GLY A 172 -13.21 12.47 -10.76
C GLY A 172 -11.86 11.78 -10.61
N ILE A 173 -11.61 11.02 -9.54
CA ILE A 173 -10.30 10.35 -9.37
C ILE A 173 -10.08 9.26 -10.41
N LYS A 174 -11.11 8.50 -10.78
CA LYS A 174 -10.99 7.39 -11.72
C LYS A 174 -10.70 7.85 -13.15
N GLU A 175 -11.25 8.97 -13.55
CA GLU A 175 -11.01 9.59 -14.85
C GLU A 175 -9.57 10.09 -14.95
N ARG A 176 -9.02 10.61 -13.86
CA ARG A 176 -7.66 11.16 -13.82
C ARG A 176 -6.60 10.11 -13.49
N ILE A 177 -6.96 9.08 -12.73
CA ILE A 177 -6.09 7.95 -12.37
C ILE A 177 -6.80 6.65 -12.76
N PRO A 178 -6.71 6.20 -14.01
CA PRO A 178 -7.41 4.99 -14.48
C PRO A 178 -7.05 3.72 -13.71
N THR A 179 -5.86 3.68 -13.09
CA THR A 179 -5.39 2.56 -12.25
C THR A 179 -5.87 2.63 -10.81
N PHE A 180 -6.64 3.66 -10.42
CA PHE A 180 -7.17 3.78 -9.05
C PHE A 180 -8.08 2.61 -8.72
N GLN A 181 -7.78 1.93 -7.60
CA GLN A 181 -8.48 0.72 -7.14
C GLN A 181 -9.04 0.84 -5.73
N GLY A 182 -8.70 1.90 -4.99
CA GLY A 182 -9.25 2.05 -3.64
C GLY A 182 -8.41 2.90 -2.70
N VAL A 183 -8.75 2.78 -1.42
CA VAL A 183 -8.21 3.60 -0.34
C VAL A 183 -7.83 2.73 0.85
N LYS A 184 -6.63 2.96 1.40
CA LYS A 184 -6.34 2.64 2.79
C LYS A 184 -6.84 3.80 3.63
N PHE A 185 -7.91 3.58 4.38
CA PHE A 185 -8.63 4.60 5.17
C PHE A 185 -8.22 4.51 6.63
N SER A 186 -7.27 5.34 7.06
CA SER A 186 -6.76 5.40 8.44
C SER A 186 -7.22 6.69 9.12
N ASP A 187 -8.54 6.85 9.22
CA ASP A 187 -9.21 7.94 9.93
C ASP A 187 -10.37 7.38 10.76
N THR A 188 -10.75 8.10 11.79
CA THR A 188 -11.88 7.76 12.69
C THR A 188 -13.24 8.27 12.15
N ASP A 189 -13.26 9.02 11.06
CA ASP A 189 -14.50 9.53 10.43
C ASP A 189 -15.23 8.42 9.68
N LEU A 190 -16.03 7.64 10.43
CA LEU A 190 -16.88 6.58 9.85
C LEU A 190 -17.98 7.14 8.95
N LEU A 191 -18.36 8.41 9.10
CA LEU A 191 -19.34 9.04 8.20
C LEU A 191 -18.75 9.24 6.81
N ASP A 192 -17.50 9.72 6.71
CA ASP A 192 -16.82 9.83 5.42
C ASP A 192 -16.65 8.45 4.77
N LEU A 193 -16.23 7.43 5.56
CA LEU A 193 -16.17 6.05 5.07
C LEU A 193 -17.52 5.56 4.54
N ALA A 194 -18.60 5.77 5.29
CA ALA A 194 -19.96 5.36 4.87
C ALA A 194 -20.39 6.02 3.55
N GLN A 195 -20.08 7.29 3.39
CA GLN A 195 -20.39 8.02 2.16
C GLN A 195 -19.54 7.53 0.98
N CYS A 196 -18.27 7.19 1.21
CA CYS A 196 -17.42 6.54 0.20
C CYS A 196 -18.01 5.21 -0.27
N ILE A 197 -18.44 4.37 0.67
CA ILE A 197 -19.04 3.07 0.36
C ILE A 197 -20.36 3.22 -0.39
N ASN A 198 -21.19 4.17 0.03
CA ASN A 198 -22.46 4.47 -0.66
C ASN A 198 -22.23 4.96 -2.10
N LYS A 199 -21.19 5.75 -2.35
CA LYS A 199 -20.79 6.18 -3.71
C LYS A 199 -20.14 5.06 -4.54
N ASN A 200 -19.68 3.99 -3.91
CA ASN A 200 -18.96 2.90 -4.58
C ASN A 200 -19.92 1.95 -5.32
N GLU A 201 -20.71 2.52 -6.21
CA GLU A 201 -21.59 1.75 -7.07
C GLU A 201 -20.82 0.66 -7.81
N ARG A 202 -21.40 -0.55 -7.90
CA ARG A 202 -20.77 -1.75 -8.52
C ARG A 202 -19.50 -2.22 -7.80
N GLU A 203 -19.24 -1.77 -6.57
CA GLU A 203 -18.09 -2.18 -5.76
C GLU A 203 -16.73 -2.09 -6.49
N GLN A 204 -16.56 -1.06 -7.32
CA GLN A 204 -15.35 -0.92 -8.14
C GLN A 204 -14.08 -0.63 -7.33
N PHE A 205 -14.21 -0.04 -6.13
CA PHE A 205 -13.09 0.33 -5.27
C PHE A 205 -13.03 -0.52 -4.00
N ALA A 206 -11.82 -0.77 -3.50
CA ALA A 206 -11.59 -1.36 -2.20
C ALA A 206 -11.44 -0.26 -1.14
N PHE A 207 -12.16 -0.37 -0.03
CA PHE A 207 -11.97 0.47 1.15
C PHE A 207 -11.43 -0.41 2.27
N LEU A 208 -10.14 -0.23 2.58
CA LEU A 208 -9.43 -1.00 3.59
C LEU A 208 -9.24 -0.12 4.82
N TYR A 209 -9.84 -0.52 5.92
CA TYR A 209 -9.83 0.27 7.14
C TYR A 209 -8.52 0.11 7.91
N GLY A 210 -7.98 1.20 8.43
CA GLY A 210 -6.64 1.24 9.04
C GLY A 210 -6.62 1.72 10.49
N VAL A 211 -7.77 1.67 11.22
CA VAL A 211 -7.87 1.94 12.66
C VAL A 211 -8.40 0.68 13.33
N ASP A 212 -7.51 -0.12 13.90
CA ASP A 212 -7.81 -1.48 14.40
C ASP A 212 -8.93 -1.46 15.46
N GLU A 213 -8.96 -0.45 16.32
CA GLU A 213 -9.93 -0.29 17.41
C GLU A 213 -11.38 -0.08 16.91
N GLN A 214 -11.56 0.41 15.69
CA GLN A 214 -12.88 0.66 15.10
C GLN A 214 -13.21 -0.33 13.95
N LEU A 215 -12.42 -1.38 13.76
CA LEU A 215 -12.57 -2.29 12.62
C LEU A 215 -13.97 -2.91 12.56
N LEU A 216 -14.55 -3.33 13.68
CA LEU A 216 -15.89 -3.89 13.72
C LEU A 216 -16.93 -2.92 13.13
N SER A 217 -16.86 -1.65 13.53
CA SER A 217 -17.78 -0.62 13.03
C SER A 217 -17.57 -0.34 11.54
N ALA A 218 -16.32 -0.31 11.08
CA ALA A 218 -16.01 -0.12 9.68
C ALA A 218 -16.51 -1.28 8.80
N LEU A 219 -16.38 -2.52 9.26
CA LEU A 219 -16.93 -3.70 8.56
C LEU A 219 -18.45 -3.67 8.53
N ALA A 220 -19.11 -3.27 9.61
CA ALA A 220 -20.57 -3.10 9.65
C ALA A 220 -21.05 -2.03 8.67
N VAL A 221 -20.26 -0.98 8.42
CA VAL A 221 -20.53 0.05 7.41
C VAL A 221 -20.30 -0.47 5.99
N GLY A 222 -19.48 -1.51 5.79
CA GLY A 222 -19.23 -2.14 4.48
C GLY A 222 -17.79 -2.02 3.98
N ALA A 223 -16.81 -1.79 4.85
CA ALA A 223 -15.41 -1.82 4.45
C ALA A 223 -15.03 -3.17 3.83
N SER A 224 -14.19 -3.16 2.80
CA SER A 224 -13.75 -4.36 2.07
C SER A 224 -12.78 -5.23 2.88
N GLY A 225 -12.23 -4.70 3.95
CA GLY A 225 -11.24 -5.35 4.80
C GLY A 225 -10.44 -4.35 5.63
N ALA A 226 -9.26 -4.74 6.07
CA ALA A 226 -8.42 -3.92 6.91
C ALA A 226 -6.94 -3.93 6.48
N VAL A 227 -6.25 -2.81 6.69
CA VAL A 227 -4.77 -2.75 6.69
C VAL A 227 -4.35 -2.35 8.09
N GLY A 228 -3.98 -3.30 8.91
CA GLY A 228 -3.66 -3.09 10.32
C GLY A 228 -2.41 -3.84 10.78
N SER A 229 -2.02 -3.57 12.03
CA SER A 229 -0.89 -4.21 12.69
C SER A 229 -1.28 -5.41 13.57
N PHE A 230 -2.54 -5.80 13.56
CA PHE A 230 -3.09 -6.93 14.34
C PHE A 230 -2.38 -8.27 14.05
N SER A 231 -1.77 -8.44 12.90
CA SER A 231 -1.01 -9.64 12.51
C SER A 231 0.44 -9.65 13.01
N LEU A 232 0.88 -8.63 13.75
CA LEU A 232 2.27 -8.48 14.18
C LEU A 232 2.58 -9.02 15.59
N GLY A 233 1.54 -9.43 16.33
CA GLY A 233 1.58 -9.66 17.77
C GLY A 233 2.69 -10.58 18.31
N ASN A 234 3.24 -11.49 17.49
CA ASN A 234 4.29 -12.42 17.92
C ASN A 234 5.57 -12.36 17.09
N PHE A 235 5.62 -11.56 16.02
CA PHE A 235 6.81 -11.52 15.15
C PHE A 235 8.01 -10.87 15.84
N SER A 236 7.80 -9.90 16.72
CA SER A 236 8.87 -9.26 17.49
C SER A 236 9.67 -10.23 18.37
N THR A 237 9.05 -11.37 18.78
CA THR A 237 9.73 -12.41 19.56
C THR A 237 10.53 -13.38 18.70
N LEU A 238 10.20 -13.54 17.42
CA LEU A 238 10.92 -14.42 16.48
C LEU A 238 12.21 -13.78 15.93
N SER A 239 12.29 -12.45 15.91
CA SER A 239 13.45 -11.72 15.39
C SER A 239 14.56 -11.47 16.43
N SER A 240 14.36 -11.87 17.70
CA SER A 240 15.31 -11.69 18.82
C SER A 240 16.14 -12.94 19.16
N ASN A 241 16.02 -14.01 18.39
CA ASN A 241 16.84 -15.21 18.42
C ASN A 241 17.65 -15.30 17.12
#